data_2cae262c487f900b80f8980f6cfd3d4b
#
_entry.id   2cae262c487f900b80f8980f6cfd3d4b
#
_cell.length_a   1.000
_cell.length_b   1.000
_cell.length_c   1.000
_cell.angle_alpha   90.00
_cell.angle_beta   90.00
_cell.angle_gamma   90.00
#
_symmetry.space_group_name_H-M   'P 1'
#
loop_
_entity.id
_entity.type
_entity.pdbx_description
1 polymer ?
#
loop_
_entity_poly.entity_id
_entity_poly.type
_entity_poly.pdbx_seq_one_letter_code
_entity_poly.pdbx_strand_id
1 'polypeptide(L)'
;MKFRQLGKTDLKVSLLCLGTMSFGEQNTEKEAHEQLDCAIDAGINFIDTAEMYAIPPKEETCGLTEKYIGTWIKKYQQRDKYLIATKVAGPGMDYVRGGSRLSRKHVEEAIDHSLKKLQTDYIDLYQVHRPERKSNY
;
A
#
# COMPACT_ATOMS: atom_id res chain seq x y z
N MET A 1 19.09 12.43 1.21
CA MET A 1 18.41 11.37 2.01
C MET A 1 19.42 10.30 2.40
N LYS A 2 19.29 9.73 3.62
CA LYS A 2 20.07 8.56 4.04
C LYS A 2 19.26 7.29 3.81
N PHE A 3 19.94 6.18 3.50
CA PHE A 3 19.33 4.88 3.23
C PHE A 3 19.88 3.80 4.15
N ARG A 4 19.10 2.74 4.33
CA ARG A 4 19.50 1.54 5.06
C ARG A 4 18.96 0.29 4.37
N GLN A 5 19.58 -0.84 4.63
CA GLN A 5 19.06 -2.14 4.21
C GLN A 5 17.84 -2.52 5.06
N LEU A 6 16.80 -3.04 4.42
CA LEU A 6 15.60 -3.52 5.10
C LEU A 6 15.84 -4.96 5.60
N GLY A 7 16.16 -5.07 6.89
CA GLY A 7 16.46 -6.36 7.51
C GLY A 7 17.62 -7.08 6.82
N LYS A 8 17.38 -8.33 6.39
CA LYS A 8 18.34 -9.18 5.67
C LYS A 8 18.06 -9.26 4.16
N THR A 9 17.18 -8.40 3.65
CA THR A 9 16.82 -8.34 2.22
C THR A 9 17.82 -7.48 1.44
N ASP A 10 17.76 -7.50 0.13
CA ASP A 10 18.56 -6.63 -0.76
C ASP A 10 17.94 -5.24 -0.91
N LEU A 11 16.77 -5.00 -0.32
CA LEU A 11 16.06 -3.73 -0.43
C LEU A 11 16.76 -2.63 0.35
N LYS A 12 17.09 -1.53 -0.32
CA LYS A 12 17.60 -0.30 0.29
C LYS A 12 16.47 0.72 0.41
N VAL A 13 16.05 1.02 1.63
CA VAL A 13 14.98 1.96 1.92
C VAL A 13 15.54 3.27 2.46
N SER A 14 14.89 4.38 2.12
CA SER A 14 15.14 5.67 2.77
C SER A 14 14.81 5.57 4.27
N LEU A 15 15.51 6.35 5.11
CA LEU A 15 15.23 6.37 6.54
C LEU A 15 13.85 6.95 6.88
N LEU A 16 13.28 7.73 5.97
CA LEU A 16 11.89 8.18 6.02
C LEU A 16 11.06 7.31 5.09
N CYS A 17 9.85 6.98 5.52
CA CYS A 17 8.84 6.29 4.73
C CYS A 17 7.62 7.21 4.57
N LEU A 18 7.07 7.30 3.38
CA LEU A 18 5.82 8.01 3.16
C LEU A 18 4.64 7.08 3.50
N GLY A 19 3.95 7.38 4.61
CA GLY A 19 2.66 6.76 4.92
C GLY A 19 1.53 7.44 4.15
N THR A 20 0.60 6.66 3.62
CA THR A 20 -0.42 7.16 2.68
C THR A 20 -1.86 6.95 3.17
N MET A 21 -2.07 6.60 4.42
CA MET A 21 -3.38 6.15 4.94
C MET A 21 -4.51 7.18 4.84
N SER A 22 -4.20 8.46 4.60
CA SER A 22 -5.18 9.54 4.47
C SER A 22 -5.60 9.82 3.02
N PHE A 23 -4.92 9.24 2.03
CA PHE A 23 -5.20 9.46 0.62
C PHE A 23 -6.56 8.86 0.23
N GLY A 24 -7.47 9.70 -0.24
CA GLY A 24 -8.83 9.33 -0.56
C GLY A 24 -9.87 9.61 0.54
N GLU A 25 -9.43 10.07 1.72
CA GLU A 25 -10.31 10.54 2.79
C GLU A 25 -10.04 12.02 3.12
N GLN A 26 -8.78 12.39 3.37
CA GLN A 26 -8.37 13.76 3.70
C GLN A 26 -7.75 14.49 2.50
N ASN A 27 -7.32 13.77 1.50
CA ASN A 27 -6.65 14.29 0.32
C ASN A 27 -7.35 13.84 -0.95
N THR A 28 -7.44 14.73 -1.91
CA THR A 28 -7.82 14.41 -3.28
C THR A 28 -6.71 13.62 -3.98
N GLU A 29 -7.02 12.98 -5.11
CA GLU A 29 -6.03 12.28 -5.92
C GLU A 29 -4.89 13.21 -6.38
N LYS A 30 -5.22 14.46 -6.74
CA LYS A 30 -4.23 15.45 -7.15
C LYS A 30 -3.26 15.77 -6.00
N GLU A 31 -3.78 16.04 -4.81
CA GLU A 31 -2.94 16.33 -3.63
C GLU A 31 -2.11 15.12 -3.21
N ALA A 32 -2.64 13.90 -3.35
CA ALA A 32 -1.89 12.68 -3.12
C ALA A 32 -0.70 12.54 -4.10
N HIS A 33 -0.92 12.84 -5.38
CA HIS A 33 0.15 12.84 -6.39
C HIS A 33 1.21 13.91 -6.09
N GLU A 34 0.81 15.11 -5.71
CA GLU A 34 1.74 16.19 -5.34
C GLU A 34 2.61 15.79 -4.12
N GLN A 35 2.03 15.09 -3.14
CA GLN A 35 2.78 14.58 -1.99
C GLN A 35 3.73 13.45 -2.38
N LEU A 36 3.34 12.55 -3.28
CA LEU A 36 4.20 11.50 -3.81
C LEU A 36 5.38 12.10 -4.59
N ASP A 37 5.12 13.05 -5.49
CA ASP A 37 6.17 13.76 -6.25
C ASP A 37 7.15 14.44 -5.30
N CYS A 38 6.65 15.19 -4.32
CA CYS A 38 7.47 15.86 -3.31
C CYS A 38 8.33 14.87 -2.50
N ALA A 39 7.78 13.72 -2.13
CA ALA A 39 8.50 12.69 -1.39
C ALA A 39 9.66 12.11 -2.22
N ILE A 40 9.41 11.77 -3.48
CA ILE A 40 10.44 11.26 -4.39
C ILE A 40 11.52 12.31 -4.65
N ASP A 41 11.15 13.56 -4.89
CA ASP A 41 12.10 14.68 -5.08
C ASP A 41 12.98 14.90 -3.85
N ALA A 42 12.43 14.68 -2.65
CA ALA A 42 13.18 14.70 -1.39
C ALA A 42 14.06 13.45 -1.16
N GLY A 43 14.00 12.47 -2.07
CA GLY A 43 14.77 11.23 -2.02
C GLY A 43 14.14 10.14 -1.14
N ILE A 44 12.87 10.24 -0.78
CA ILE A 44 12.12 9.16 -0.13
C ILE A 44 11.76 8.13 -1.21
N ASN A 45 12.21 6.90 -1.03
CA ASN A 45 11.92 5.81 -1.96
C ASN A 45 11.04 4.71 -1.37
N PHE A 46 10.50 4.91 -0.17
CA PHE A 46 9.70 3.91 0.52
C PHE A 46 8.30 4.45 0.79
N ILE A 47 7.29 3.84 0.16
CA ILE A 47 5.88 4.24 0.21
C ILE A 47 5.10 3.10 0.86
N ASP A 48 4.38 3.41 1.94
CA ASP A 48 3.58 2.45 2.70
C ASP A 48 2.09 2.72 2.52
N THR A 49 1.37 1.70 2.07
CA THR A 49 -0.08 1.70 1.88
C THR A 49 -0.71 0.42 2.45
N ALA A 50 -2.00 0.21 2.25
CA ALA A 50 -2.73 -1.02 2.59
C ALA A 50 -4.01 -1.16 1.76
N GLU A 51 -4.47 -2.41 1.56
CA GLU A 51 -5.72 -2.68 0.83
C GLU A 51 -6.94 -1.97 1.42
N MET A 52 -6.97 -1.79 2.75
CA MET A 52 -8.09 -1.18 3.45
C MET A 52 -8.10 0.35 3.43
N TYR A 53 -6.99 0.99 3.04
CA TYR A 53 -6.90 2.46 3.11
C TYR A 53 -7.81 3.10 2.04
N ALA A 54 -8.45 4.24 2.35
CA ALA A 54 -8.13 5.24 3.37
C ALA A 54 -8.67 4.93 4.78
N ILE A 55 -8.21 5.74 5.76
CA ILE A 55 -8.62 5.70 7.16
C ILE A 55 -9.42 6.99 7.46
N PRO A 56 -10.57 6.89 8.18
CA PRO A 56 -11.18 5.68 8.78
C PRO A 56 -11.72 4.70 7.72
N PRO A 57 -11.79 3.37 8.05
CA PRO A 57 -12.26 2.38 7.09
C PRO A 57 -13.75 2.61 6.75
N LYS A 58 -14.04 2.77 5.46
CA LYS A 58 -15.39 2.88 4.90
C LYS A 58 -15.46 2.10 3.59
N GLU A 59 -16.60 1.55 3.25
CA GLU A 59 -16.78 0.81 2.01
C GLU A 59 -16.47 1.69 0.79
N GLU A 60 -16.93 2.95 0.82
CA GLU A 60 -16.79 3.91 -0.29
C GLU A 60 -15.35 4.33 -0.57
N THR A 61 -14.50 4.34 0.46
CA THR A 61 -13.10 4.79 0.35
C THR A 61 -12.09 3.66 0.40
N CYS A 62 -12.55 2.42 0.62
CA CYS A 62 -11.68 1.25 0.67
C CYS A 62 -10.91 1.03 -0.63
N GLY A 63 -9.58 1.04 -0.51
CA GLY A 63 -8.68 0.87 -1.65
C GLY A 63 -8.48 2.10 -2.52
N LEU A 64 -9.06 3.27 -2.16
CA LEU A 64 -8.79 4.52 -2.89
C LEU A 64 -7.32 4.91 -2.81
N THR A 65 -6.67 4.70 -1.67
CA THR A 65 -5.25 4.99 -1.50
C THR A 65 -4.38 4.22 -2.49
N GLU A 66 -4.58 2.89 -2.61
CA GLU A 66 -3.88 2.08 -3.62
C GLU A 66 -4.21 2.53 -5.05
N LYS A 67 -5.46 2.93 -5.32
CA LYS A 67 -5.88 3.43 -6.62
C LYS A 67 -5.16 4.74 -6.98
N TYR A 68 -5.06 5.70 -6.05
CA TYR A 68 -4.36 6.97 -6.28
C TYR A 68 -2.86 6.76 -6.49
N ILE A 69 -2.25 5.85 -5.72
CA ILE A 69 -0.85 5.46 -5.94
C ILE A 69 -0.70 4.79 -7.32
N GLY A 70 -1.63 3.93 -7.71
CA GLY A 70 -1.61 3.25 -9.00
C GLY A 70 -1.67 4.20 -10.20
N THR A 71 -2.54 5.20 -10.16
CA THR A 71 -2.61 6.22 -11.22
C THR A 71 -1.35 7.08 -11.25
N TRP A 72 -0.74 7.35 -10.10
CA TRP A 72 0.55 8.01 -10.00
C TRP A 72 1.68 7.15 -10.58
N ILE A 73 1.76 5.85 -10.25
CA ILE A 73 2.73 4.89 -10.79
C ILE A 73 2.69 4.90 -12.32
N LYS A 74 1.49 4.82 -12.89
CA LYS A 74 1.28 4.85 -14.34
C LYS A 74 1.77 6.14 -14.98
N LYS A 75 1.59 7.27 -14.31
CA LYS A 75 2.05 8.59 -14.77
C LYS A 75 3.55 8.75 -14.62
N TYR A 76 4.11 8.34 -13.49
CA TYR A 76 5.52 8.52 -13.16
C TYR A 76 6.45 7.58 -13.94
N GLN A 77 5.98 6.37 -14.26
CA GLN A 77 6.66 5.37 -15.14
C GLN A 77 8.09 4.96 -14.73
N GLN A 78 8.48 5.14 -13.48
CA GLN A 78 9.81 4.75 -12.96
C GLN A 78 9.65 3.81 -11.77
N ARG A 79 8.93 2.68 -11.99
CA ARG A 79 8.55 1.75 -10.92
C ARG A 79 9.72 1.19 -10.13
N ASP A 80 10.90 1.10 -10.73
CA ASP A 80 12.15 0.63 -10.14
C ASP A 80 12.84 1.65 -9.20
N LYS A 81 12.39 2.90 -9.17
CA LYS A 81 12.99 3.97 -8.35
C LYS A 81 12.45 4.03 -6.92
N TYR A 82 11.36 3.34 -6.63
CA TYR A 82 10.71 3.36 -5.31
C TYR A 82 10.17 1.99 -4.94
N LEU A 83 9.99 1.79 -3.65
CA LEU A 83 9.53 0.55 -3.05
C LEU A 83 8.10 0.76 -2.53
N ILE A 84 7.20 -0.13 -2.91
CA ILE A 84 5.81 -0.14 -2.46
C ILE A 84 5.63 -1.24 -1.42
N ALA A 85 5.25 -0.84 -0.21
CA ALA A 85 4.73 -1.75 0.79
C ALA A 85 3.21 -1.66 0.83
N THR A 86 2.52 -2.81 0.79
CA THR A 86 1.07 -2.86 1.07
C THR A 86 0.75 -3.99 2.04
N LYS A 87 -0.51 -4.02 2.51
CA LYS A 87 -0.89 -4.91 3.62
C LYS A 87 -2.24 -5.54 3.37
N VAL A 88 -2.38 -6.79 3.78
CA VAL A 88 -3.63 -7.57 3.75
C VAL A 88 -4.24 -7.68 5.15
N ALA A 89 -5.56 -7.85 5.21
CA ALA A 89 -6.31 -8.18 6.42
C ALA A 89 -6.31 -7.07 7.49
N GLY A 90 -6.63 -5.85 7.09
CA GLY A 90 -6.89 -4.73 8.00
C GLY A 90 -8.23 -4.88 8.75
N PRO A 91 -8.41 -4.16 9.87
CA PRO A 91 -9.67 -4.16 10.61
C PRO A 91 -10.76 -3.38 9.86
N GLY A 92 -12.04 -3.68 10.16
CA GLY A 92 -13.18 -2.91 9.63
C GLY A 92 -13.45 -3.15 8.14
N MET A 93 -13.14 -4.34 7.63
CA MET A 93 -13.30 -4.73 6.23
C MET A 93 -14.32 -5.84 6.02
N ASP A 94 -15.40 -5.85 6.80
CA ASP A 94 -16.42 -6.92 6.72
C ASP A 94 -17.14 -6.94 5.35
N TYR A 95 -17.13 -5.83 4.63
CA TYR A 95 -17.64 -5.67 3.27
C TYR A 95 -16.67 -6.17 2.18
N VAL A 96 -15.42 -6.51 2.51
CA VAL A 96 -14.44 -7.01 1.54
C VAL A 96 -14.32 -8.53 1.64
N ARG A 97 -14.62 -9.25 0.57
CA ARG A 97 -14.48 -10.71 0.46
C ARG A 97 -15.08 -11.50 1.64
N GLY A 98 -16.17 -11.00 2.24
CA GLY A 98 -16.80 -11.61 3.42
C GLY A 98 -15.99 -11.50 4.71
N GLY A 99 -15.14 -10.50 4.81
CA GLY A 99 -14.33 -10.17 5.97
C GLY A 99 -12.83 -10.28 5.74
N SER A 100 -12.11 -9.65 6.64
CA SER A 100 -10.65 -9.59 6.62
C SER A 100 -10.05 -10.88 7.20
N ARG A 101 -9.56 -11.77 6.36
CA ARG A 101 -9.03 -13.09 6.73
C ARG A 101 -7.65 -13.34 6.13
N LEU A 102 -6.92 -14.29 6.73
CA LEU A 102 -5.55 -14.67 6.35
C LEU A 102 -5.45 -16.10 5.77
N SER A 103 -6.58 -16.70 5.36
CA SER A 103 -6.48 -17.95 4.63
C SER A 103 -5.73 -17.73 3.30
N ARG A 104 -5.05 -18.76 2.80
CA ARG A 104 -4.32 -18.70 1.52
C ARG A 104 -5.16 -18.07 0.41
N LYS A 105 -6.40 -18.53 0.24
CA LYS A 105 -7.32 -17.99 -0.76
C LYS A 105 -7.53 -16.48 -0.62
N HIS A 106 -7.76 -15.97 0.61
CA HIS A 106 -7.97 -14.54 0.84
C HIS A 106 -6.72 -13.72 0.59
N VAL A 107 -5.55 -14.24 0.93
CA VAL A 107 -4.26 -13.56 0.67
C VAL A 107 -3.99 -13.48 -0.82
N GLU A 108 -4.20 -14.58 -1.58
CA GLU A 108 -4.04 -14.61 -3.03
C GLU A 108 -5.02 -13.63 -3.72
N GLU A 109 -6.29 -13.64 -3.36
CA GLU A 109 -7.28 -12.67 -3.89
C GLU A 109 -6.93 -11.22 -3.52
N ALA A 110 -6.45 -10.98 -2.31
CA ALA A 110 -6.08 -9.65 -1.84
C ALA A 110 -4.88 -9.09 -2.61
N ILE A 111 -3.84 -9.88 -2.84
CA ILE A 111 -2.67 -9.41 -3.59
C ILE A 111 -3.02 -9.10 -5.04
N ASP A 112 -3.85 -9.91 -5.68
CA ASP A 112 -4.33 -9.66 -7.04
C ASP A 112 -5.11 -8.34 -7.14
N HIS A 113 -5.97 -8.06 -6.14
CA HIS A 113 -6.70 -6.80 -6.06
C HIS A 113 -5.78 -5.61 -5.82
N SER A 114 -4.78 -5.75 -4.95
CA SER A 114 -3.78 -4.69 -4.69
C SER A 114 -2.94 -4.40 -5.93
N LEU A 115 -2.42 -5.41 -6.61
CA LEU A 115 -1.68 -5.26 -7.86
C LEU A 115 -2.50 -4.53 -8.94
N LYS A 116 -3.79 -4.90 -9.08
CA LYS A 116 -4.69 -4.26 -10.03
C LYS A 116 -4.95 -2.79 -9.70
N LYS A 117 -5.15 -2.44 -8.41
CA LYS A 117 -5.36 -1.06 -7.97
C LYS A 117 -4.09 -0.23 -8.11
N LEU A 118 -2.95 -0.78 -7.71
CA LEU A 118 -1.63 -0.17 -7.82
C LEU A 118 -1.12 -0.09 -9.27
N GLN A 119 -1.78 -0.75 -10.23
CA GLN A 119 -1.41 -0.78 -11.65
C GLN A 119 0.06 -1.17 -11.86
N THR A 120 0.53 -2.16 -11.11
CA THR A 120 1.89 -2.71 -11.17
C THR A 120 1.83 -4.23 -11.13
N ASP A 121 2.87 -4.90 -11.61
CA ASP A 121 2.98 -6.36 -11.65
C ASP A 121 3.74 -6.96 -10.46
N TYR A 122 4.27 -6.11 -9.57
CA TYR A 122 4.93 -6.55 -8.35
C TYR A 122 4.76 -5.58 -7.17
N ILE A 123 4.88 -6.12 -5.96
CA ILE A 123 4.92 -5.42 -4.68
C ILE A 123 6.25 -5.76 -4.03
N ASP A 124 6.96 -4.75 -3.50
CA ASP A 124 8.28 -4.94 -2.90
C ASP A 124 8.20 -5.52 -1.49
N LEU A 125 7.19 -5.13 -0.72
CA LEU A 125 6.94 -5.64 0.63
C LEU A 125 5.44 -5.88 0.84
N TYR A 126 5.07 -7.14 1.05
CA TYR A 126 3.70 -7.53 1.36
C TYR A 126 3.58 -7.95 2.82
N GLN A 127 2.66 -7.30 3.56
CA GLN A 127 2.58 -7.43 5.00
C GLN A 127 1.21 -7.93 5.45
N VAL A 128 1.19 -8.64 6.56
CA VAL A 128 -0.04 -8.89 7.32
C VAL A 128 -0.32 -7.67 8.19
N HIS A 129 -1.47 -7.02 8.00
CA HIS A 129 -1.81 -5.80 8.72
C HIS A 129 -2.05 -6.05 10.21
N ARG A 130 -2.74 -7.16 10.52
CA ARG A 130 -2.97 -7.66 11.88
C ARG A 130 -3.03 -9.19 11.89
N PRO A 131 -2.55 -9.84 12.94
CA PRO A 131 -2.73 -11.28 13.08
C PRO A 131 -4.22 -11.63 13.24
N GLU A 132 -4.66 -12.68 12.58
CA GLU A 132 -5.99 -13.25 12.79
C GLU A 132 -5.95 -14.23 13.95
N ARG A 133 -6.62 -13.91 15.08
CA ARG A 133 -6.57 -14.72 16.30
C ARG A 133 -7.26 -16.10 16.19
N LYS A 134 -7.96 -16.38 15.10
CA LYS A 134 -8.76 -17.60 14.89
C LYS A 134 -8.28 -18.46 13.71
N SER A 135 -7.22 -18.08 13.02
CA SER A 135 -6.66 -18.89 11.93
C SER A 135 -5.59 -19.83 12.47
N ASN A 136 -5.71 -21.11 12.16
CA ASN A 136 -4.55 -22.00 12.19
C ASN A 136 -3.68 -21.63 10.98
N TYR A 137 -2.50 -21.08 11.25
CA TYR A 137 -1.48 -20.76 10.25
C TYR A 137 -0.89 -22.04 9.68
#